data_23dc12026be0fc34ad0188db46769dfe
#
_entry.id   23dc12026be0fc34ad0188db46769dfe
#
_cell.length_a   1.000
_cell.length_b   1.000
_cell.length_c   1.000
_cell.angle_alpha   90.00
_cell.angle_beta   90.00
_cell.angle_gamma   90.00
#
_symmetry.space_group_name_H-M   'P 1'
#
loop_
_entity.id
_entity.type
_entity.pdbx_description
1 polymer ?
#
loop_
_entity_poly.entity_id
_entity_poly.type
_entity_poly.pdbx_seq_one_letter_code
_entity_poly.pdbx_strand_id
1 'polypeptide(L)'
;MREYRTYEQIAADFGIHESNFIRRSQWVEVTLVQSGVTVSRTPLSSEDTVMIDATEVQINRPKKELANYSCKKMPRYEGSSDCHKSREIVSLDITVNYCHDMKLFKMSRRNIGQAGKILADSGYQGLMKIYPQVQTPRKSSKLKPLTVEDKTYNHALSKERSKVENIFAKVKTFKMISTTYRNHRKRFGLRMNLIAGIINHELGF
;
A
#
# COMPACT_ATOMS: atom_id res chain seq x y z
N MET A 1 -7.36 -9.86 -11.49
CA MET A 1 -7.11 -8.80 -10.48
C MET A 1 -7.31 -7.40 -11.06
N ARG A 2 -6.78 -7.11 -12.24
CA ARG A 2 -6.89 -5.78 -12.88
C ARG A 2 -8.34 -5.39 -13.16
N GLU A 3 -9.12 -6.25 -13.84
CA GLU A 3 -10.53 -5.98 -14.15
C GLU A 3 -11.52 -6.28 -13.01
N TYR A 4 -11.14 -7.13 -12.09
CA TYR A 4 -11.91 -7.53 -10.90
C TYR A 4 -13.33 -8.01 -11.20
N ARG A 5 -13.49 -8.84 -12.26
CA ARG A 5 -14.75 -9.52 -12.59
C ARG A 5 -15.09 -10.60 -11.55
N THR A 6 -16.36 -11.01 -11.49
CA THR A 6 -16.76 -12.11 -10.60
C THR A 6 -16.21 -13.44 -11.08
N TYR A 7 -16.04 -14.40 -10.18
CA TYR A 7 -15.58 -15.74 -10.56
C TYR A 7 -16.56 -16.44 -11.50
N GLU A 8 -17.86 -16.24 -11.30
CA GLU A 8 -18.92 -16.72 -12.17
C GLU A 8 -18.76 -16.19 -13.60
N GLN A 9 -18.59 -14.86 -13.75
CA GLN A 9 -18.42 -14.25 -15.07
C GLN A 9 -17.18 -14.77 -15.80
N ILE A 10 -16.05 -14.93 -15.07
CA ILE A 10 -14.84 -15.43 -15.71
C ILE A 10 -14.98 -16.93 -16.03
N ALA A 11 -15.61 -17.72 -15.14
CA ALA A 11 -15.85 -19.14 -15.38
C ALA A 11 -16.73 -19.36 -16.63
N ALA A 12 -17.75 -18.52 -16.81
CA ALA A 12 -18.59 -18.55 -18.00
C ALA A 12 -17.82 -18.29 -19.29
N ASP A 13 -16.88 -17.30 -19.28
CA ASP A 13 -16.03 -17.02 -20.46
C ASP A 13 -15.16 -18.22 -20.86
N PHE A 14 -14.73 -19.03 -19.89
CA PHE A 14 -13.92 -20.23 -20.14
C PHE A 14 -14.72 -21.52 -20.28
N GLY A 15 -16.06 -21.45 -20.22
CA GLY A 15 -16.92 -22.61 -20.31
C GLY A 15 -16.71 -23.64 -19.19
N ILE A 16 -16.32 -23.21 -17.99
CA ILE A 16 -16.08 -24.07 -16.83
C ILE A 16 -16.96 -23.70 -15.66
N HIS A 17 -17.17 -24.64 -14.74
CA HIS A 17 -17.92 -24.38 -13.52
C HIS A 17 -17.13 -23.43 -12.58
N GLU A 18 -17.83 -22.53 -11.88
CA GLU A 18 -17.23 -21.52 -11.00
C GLU A 18 -16.27 -22.14 -9.95
N SER A 19 -16.65 -23.27 -9.34
CA SER A 19 -15.77 -23.95 -8.36
C SER A 19 -14.44 -24.42 -8.94
N ASN A 20 -14.43 -24.83 -10.21
CA ASN A 20 -13.18 -25.18 -10.92
C ASN A 20 -12.33 -23.95 -11.18
N PHE A 21 -12.97 -22.84 -11.57
CA PHE A 21 -12.28 -21.58 -11.73
C PHE A 21 -11.65 -21.08 -10.42
N ILE A 22 -12.37 -21.13 -9.31
CA ILE A 22 -11.86 -20.77 -7.99
C ILE A 22 -10.61 -21.57 -7.64
N ARG A 23 -10.64 -22.91 -7.80
CA ARG A 23 -9.49 -23.79 -7.52
C ARG A 23 -8.28 -23.45 -8.42
N ARG A 24 -8.51 -23.27 -9.72
CA ARG A 24 -7.45 -22.90 -10.67
C ARG A 24 -6.87 -21.51 -10.36
N SER A 25 -7.72 -20.53 -10.06
CA SER A 25 -7.28 -19.18 -9.68
C SER A 25 -6.39 -19.22 -8.43
N GLN A 26 -6.77 -20.00 -7.41
CA GLN A 26 -5.97 -20.16 -6.20
C GLN A 26 -4.64 -20.86 -6.46
N TRP A 27 -4.63 -21.86 -7.34
CA TRP A 27 -3.41 -22.53 -7.77
C TRP A 27 -2.47 -21.57 -8.50
N VAL A 28 -2.97 -20.76 -9.43
CA VAL A 28 -2.19 -19.72 -10.12
C VAL A 28 -1.60 -18.70 -9.13
N GLU A 29 -2.41 -18.23 -8.15
CA GLU A 29 -1.92 -17.31 -7.12
C GLU A 29 -0.72 -17.91 -6.34
N VAL A 30 -0.80 -19.19 -5.96
CA VAL A 30 0.29 -19.90 -5.25
C VAL A 30 1.51 -20.09 -6.16
N THR A 31 1.31 -20.50 -7.40
CA THR A 31 2.39 -20.69 -8.36
C THR A 31 3.15 -19.39 -8.63
N LEU A 32 2.46 -18.26 -8.77
CA LEU A 32 3.09 -16.95 -8.94
C LEU A 32 3.95 -16.58 -7.73
N VAL A 33 3.48 -16.85 -6.51
CA VAL A 33 4.27 -16.64 -5.29
C VAL A 33 5.52 -17.52 -5.30
N GLN A 34 5.39 -18.79 -5.64
CA GLN A 34 6.51 -19.74 -5.73
C GLN A 34 7.52 -19.37 -6.81
N SER A 35 7.07 -18.72 -7.88
CA SER A 35 7.92 -18.19 -8.96
C SER A 35 8.63 -16.87 -8.61
N GLY A 36 8.47 -16.39 -7.37
CA GLY A 36 9.11 -15.15 -6.93
C GLY A 36 8.36 -13.86 -7.29
N VAL A 37 7.14 -13.94 -7.87
CA VAL A 37 6.31 -12.77 -8.16
C VAL A 37 5.69 -12.25 -6.85
N THR A 38 6.53 -11.70 -6.00
CA THR A 38 6.14 -11.13 -4.69
C THR A 38 7.05 -9.96 -4.38
N VAL A 39 6.68 -9.18 -3.38
CA VAL A 39 7.58 -8.17 -2.84
C VAL A 39 8.72 -8.88 -2.11
N SER A 40 9.93 -8.76 -2.63
CA SER A 40 11.15 -9.21 -1.96
C SER A 40 11.57 -8.17 -0.93
N ARG A 41 11.97 -8.62 0.26
CA ARG A 41 12.53 -7.73 1.28
C ARG A 41 13.99 -7.43 0.93
N THR A 42 14.19 -6.44 0.06
CA THR A 42 15.53 -5.98 -0.28
C THR A 42 16.14 -5.22 0.92
N PRO A 43 17.37 -5.52 1.32
CA PRO A 43 18.04 -4.73 2.36
C PRO A 43 18.25 -3.30 1.89
N LEU A 44 18.01 -2.35 2.78
CA LEU A 44 18.20 -0.92 2.51
C LEU A 44 19.63 -0.51 2.78
N SER A 45 20.15 0.44 2.00
CA SER A 45 21.47 1.03 2.14
C SER A 45 21.38 2.53 2.48
N SER A 46 22.50 3.11 2.91
CA SER A 46 22.58 4.55 3.22
C SER A 46 22.40 5.47 2.01
N GLU A 47 22.47 4.93 0.79
CA GLU A 47 22.21 5.69 -0.44
C GLU A 47 20.72 5.69 -0.83
N ASP A 48 19.96 4.84 -0.22
CA ASP A 48 18.57 4.65 -0.59
C ASP A 48 17.65 5.73 -0.04
N THR A 49 16.71 6.15 -0.87
CA THR A 49 15.60 7.00 -0.47
C THR A 49 14.34 6.16 -0.43
N VAL A 50 13.77 6.02 0.75
CA VAL A 50 12.54 5.28 0.99
C VAL A 50 11.38 6.26 1.15
N MET A 51 10.24 5.96 0.55
CA MET A 51 9.01 6.69 0.78
C MET A 51 8.00 5.80 1.47
N ILE A 52 7.34 6.34 2.49
CA ILE A 52 6.26 5.69 3.24
C ILE A 52 4.96 6.40 2.94
N ASP A 53 3.97 5.63 2.55
CA ASP A 53 2.60 6.13 2.35
C ASP A 53 1.58 5.04 2.71
N ALA A 54 0.35 5.42 2.99
CA ALA A 54 -0.75 4.53 3.31
C ALA A 54 -1.89 4.68 2.31
N THR A 55 -2.48 3.57 1.93
CA THR A 55 -3.66 3.56 1.07
C THR A 55 -4.78 2.74 1.70
N GLU A 56 -6.00 3.19 1.51
CA GLU A 56 -7.20 2.54 2.03
C GLU A 56 -7.90 1.76 0.93
N VAL A 57 -8.30 0.53 1.23
CA VAL A 57 -9.10 -0.31 0.35
C VAL A 57 -10.45 -0.58 1.01
N GLN A 58 -11.54 -0.21 0.36
CA GLN A 58 -12.88 -0.48 0.86
C GLN A 58 -13.16 -1.98 0.85
N ILE A 59 -13.84 -2.48 1.88
CA ILE A 59 -14.26 -3.88 1.98
C ILE A 59 -15.76 -3.97 2.26
N ASN A 60 -16.36 -5.09 1.86
CA ASN A 60 -17.75 -5.36 2.21
C ASN A 60 -17.92 -5.51 3.74
N ARG A 61 -18.98 -4.93 4.28
CA ARG A 61 -19.31 -5.03 5.70
C ARG A 61 -19.52 -6.50 6.09
N PRO A 62 -18.84 -7.01 7.13
CA PRO A 62 -19.06 -8.38 7.59
C PRO A 62 -20.44 -8.51 8.23
N LYS A 63 -21.13 -9.61 7.96
CA LYS A 63 -22.50 -9.86 8.46
C LYS A 63 -22.59 -10.07 9.99
N LYS A 64 -21.50 -10.46 10.67
CA LYS A 64 -21.49 -10.90 12.07
C LYS A 64 -20.75 -10.01 13.08
N GLU A 65 -20.04 -8.97 12.65
CA GLU A 65 -19.23 -8.12 13.55
C GLU A 65 -19.78 -6.69 13.61
N LEU A 66 -20.94 -6.51 14.25
CA LEU A 66 -21.52 -5.17 14.46
C LEU A 66 -20.80 -4.36 15.55
N ALA A 67 -20.10 -5.01 16.48
CA ALA A 67 -19.58 -4.37 17.69
C ALA A 67 -18.35 -3.44 17.46
N ASN A 68 -17.61 -3.61 16.37
CA ASN A 68 -16.35 -2.88 16.11
C ASN A 68 -16.46 -1.80 15.03
N TYR A 69 -17.65 -1.50 14.54
CA TYR A 69 -17.83 -0.52 13.48
C TYR A 69 -18.54 0.74 13.99
N SER A 70 -17.85 1.84 14.02
CA SER A 70 -18.48 3.15 14.14
C SER A 70 -19.47 3.34 12.97
N CYS A 71 -20.72 3.69 13.28
CA CYS A 71 -21.81 3.84 12.31
C CYS A 71 -21.57 4.85 11.17
N LYS A 72 -20.45 5.57 11.19
CA LYS A 72 -20.15 6.66 10.27
C LYS A 72 -19.03 6.38 9.26
N LYS A 73 -18.31 5.23 9.35
CA LYS A 73 -17.19 4.93 8.43
C LYS A 73 -17.32 3.52 7.85
N MET A 74 -17.12 3.42 6.54
CA MET A 74 -17.05 2.13 5.83
C MET A 74 -15.83 1.35 6.31
N PRO A 75 -15.93 0.01 6.49
CA PRO A 75 -14.79 -0.81 6.84
C PRO A 75 -13.75 -0.77 5.70
N ARG A 76 -12.47 -0.61 6.05
CA ARG A 76 -11.36 -0.46 5.10
C ARG A 76 -10.18 -1.31 5.53
N TYR A 77 -9.38 -1.74 4.57
CA TYR A 77 -8.01 -2.19 4.80
C TYR A 77 -7.07 -1.02 4.58
N GLU A 78 -6.12 -0.83 5.48
CA GLU A 78 -5.03 0.10 5.28
C GLU A 78 -3.78 -0.70 4.93
N GLY A 79 -3.10 -0.30 3.85
CA GLY A 79 -1.82 -0.83 3.45
C GLY A 79 -0.78 0.29 3.53
N SER A 80 0.34 0.05 4.18
CA SER A 80 1.51 0.90 4.00
C SER A 80 2.43 0.26 2.99
N SER A 81 2.96 1.03 2.08
CA SER A 81 3.97 0.58 1.15
C SER A 81 5.21 1.45 1.27
N ASP A 82 6.35 0.81 1.50
CA ASP A 82 7.64 1.47 1.47
C ASP A 82 8.16 1.37 0.03
N CYS A 83 8.45 2.51 -0.59
CA CYS A 83 8.94 2.56 -1.95
C CYS A 83 10.38 3.03 -1.99
N HIS A 84 11.20 2.32 -2.74
CA HIS A 84 12.60 2.62 -2.94
C HIS A 84 12.80 3.77 -3.95
N LYS A 85 14.00 4.37 -3.95
CA LYS A 85 14.43 5.39 -4.94
C LYS A 85 14.29 4.93 -6.39
N SER A 86 14.45 3.62 -6.64
CA SER A 86 14.28 2.96 -7.93
C SER A 86 12.83 2.74 -8.36
N ARG A 87 11.87 3.23 -7.58
CA ARG A 87 10.42 3.02 -7.78
C ARG A 87 9.94 1.59 -7.50
N GLU A 88 10.73 0.79 -6.83
CA GLU A 88 10.37 -0.55 -6.38
C GLU A 88 9.50 -0.48 -5.12
N ILE A 89 8.50 -1.36 -5.02
CA ILE A 89 7.75 -1.60 -3.79
C ILE A 89 8.53 -2.62 -2.97
N VAL A 90 9.25 -2.18 -1.95
CA VAL A 90 10.11 -3.05 -1.12
C VAL A 90 9.37 -3.68 0.05
N SER A 91 8.16 -3.21 0.34
CA SER A 91 7.43 -3.67 1.50
C SER A 91 5.96 -3.33 1.47
N LEU A 92 5.15 -4.22 2.03
CA LEU A 92 3.71 -4.05 2.15
C LEU A 92 3.23 -4.61 3.49
N ASP A 93 2.56 -3.78 4.29
CA ASP A 93 1.87 -4.18 5.51
C ASP A 93 0.39 -3.88 5.42
N ILE A 94 -0.42 -4.74 6.02
CA ILE A 94 -1.87 -4.67 5.93
C ILE A 94 -2.47 -4.79 7.32
N THR A 95 -3.36 -3.87 7.66
CA THR A 95 -4.16 -3.95 8.87
C THR A 95 -5.65 -3.96 8.56
N VAL A 96 -6.42 -4.52 9.44
CA VAL A 96 -7.88 -4.51 9.40
C VAL A 96 -8.36 -3.45 10.38
N ASN A 97 -9.31 -2.64 9.98
CA ASN A 97 -9.86 -1.50 10.72
C ASN A 97 -9.07 -0.19 10.53
N TYR A 98 -9.78 0.91 10.78
CA TYR A 98 -9.20 2.25 10.74
C TYR A 98 -8.06 2.36 11.77
N CYS A 99 -6.88 2.61 11.27
CA CYS A 99 -5.69 2.83 12.06
C CYS A 99 -5.03 4.12 11.60
N HIS A 100 -4.51 4.90 12.53
CA HIS A 100 -3.73 6.08 12.16
C HIS A 100 -2.38 5.63 11.56
N ASP A 101 -1.93 6.27 10.48
CA ASP A 101 -0.72 5.91 9.71
C ASP A 101 0.50 5.62 10.58
N MET A 102 0.75 6.47 11.58
CA MET A 102 1.85 6.28 12.51
C MET A 102 1.70 5.03 13.38
N LYS A 103 0.46 4.65 13.75
CA LYS A 103 0.20 3.42 14.49
C LYS A 103 0.40 2.19 13.61
N LEU A 104 -0.06 2.26 12.35
CA LEU A 104 0.17 1.22 11.35
C LEU A 104 1.67 0.97 11.16
N PHE A 105 2.46 2.01 10.97
CA PHE A 105 3.91 1.91 10.84
C PHE A 105 4.57 1.25 12.07
N LYS A 106 4.20 1.67 13.29
CA LYS A 106 4.72 1.06 14.53
C LYS A 106 4.37 -0.43 14.64
N MET A 107 3.18 -0.82 14.19
CA MET A 107 2.75 -2.23 14.20
C MET A 107 3.51 -3.08 13.17
N SER A 108 3.94 -2.49 12.06
CA SER A 108 4.69 -3.17 11.00
C SER A 108 6.07 -3.64 11.45
N ARG A 109 6.60 -3.08 12.54
CA ARG A 109 7.95 -3.37 13.08
C ARG A 109 9.06 -3.27 12.03
N ARG A 110 8.93 -2.37 11.08
CA ARG A 110 9.89 -2.18 10.01
C ARG A 110 11.12 -1.42 10.49
N ASN A 111 12.28 -1.94 10.16
CA ASN A 111 13.53 -1.22 10.33
C ASN A 111 13.92 -0.55 9.01
N ILE A 112 13.61 0.73 8.89
CA ILE A 112 13.99 1.58 7.76
C ILE A 112 15.17 2.50 8.11
N GLY A 113 15.76 2.31 9.29
CA GLY A 113 16.83 3.18 9.80
C GLY A 113 18.14 3.13 8.99
N GLN A 114 18.31 2.12 8.14
CA GLN A 114 19.46 2.00 7.24
C GLN A 114 19.33 2.87 5.98
N ALA A 115 18.11 3.34 5.64
CA ALA A 115 17.93 4.25 4.51
C ALA A 115 18.55 5.61 4.79
N GLY A 116 19.21 6.19 3.80
CA GLY A 116 19.84 7.52 3.93
C GLY A 116 18.82 8.65 3.98
N LYS A 117 17.65 8.46 3.35
CA LYS A 117 16.57 9.44 3.32
C LYS A 117 15.22 8.74 3.40
N ILE A 118 14.33 9.26 4.24
CA ILE A 118 12.98 8.75 4.38
C ILE A 118 12.00 9.88 4.10
N LEU A 119 11.15 9.70 3.09
CA LEU A 119 10.08 10.63 2.74
C LEU A 119 8.76 10.10 3.28
N ALA A 120 8.04 10.92 4.01
CA ALA A 120 6.74 10.53 4.55
C ALA A 120 5.73 11.69 4.47
N ASP A 121 4.45 11.35 4.48
CA ASP A 121 3.40 12.36 4.53
C ASP A 121 3.30 13.00 5.93
N SER A 122 2.55 14.06 5.98
CA SER A 122 2.29 14.83 7.21
C SER A 122 1.63 14.00 8.32
N GLY A 123 1.02 12.86 8.01
CA GLY A 123 0.50 11.88 8.98
C GLY A 123 1.59 11.19 9.80
N TYR A 124 2.82 11.16 9.28
CA TYR A 124 3.98 10.47 9.87
C TYR A 124 4.93 11.39 10.66
N GLN A 125 4.53 12.60 11.06
CA GLN A 125 5.41 13.55 11.78
C GLN A 125 6.08 12.95 13.03
N GLY A 126 5.44 11.97 13.68
CA GLY A 126 6.04 11.27 14.82
C GLY A 126 7.29 10.44 14.49
N LEU A 127 7.54 10.10 13.20
CA LEU A 127 8.72 9.35 12.77
C LEU A 127 10.02 10.13 12.92
N MET A 128 9.99 11.46 12.82
CA MET A 128 11.18 12.31 12.99
C MET A 128 11.82 12.16 14.38
N LYS A 129 11.06 11.72 15.38
CA LYS A 129 11.58 11.43 16.73
C LYS A 129 12.31 10.09 16.81
N ILE A 130 12.06 9.18 15.87
CA ILE A 130 12.62 7.82 15.84
C ILE A 130 13.75 7.77 14.81
N TYR A 131 13.58 8.40 13.65
CA TYR A 131 14.53 8.43 12.55
C TYR A 131 14.82 9.88 12.14
N PRO A 132 15.98 10.43 12.48
CA PRO A 132 16.33 11.83 12.16
C PRO A 132 16.33 12.15 10.67
N GLN A 133 16.59 11.15 9.79
CA GLN A 133 16.62 11.29 8.34
C GLN A 133 15.22 11.38 7.69
N VAL A 134 14.14 11.34 8.48
CA VAL A 134 12.77 11.48 7.97
C VAL A 134 12.49 12.92 7.58
N GLN A 135 11.94 13.10 6.40
CA GLN A 135 11.47 14.38 5.88
C GLN A 135 9.96 14.33 5.67
N THR A 136 9.27 15.25 6.34
CA THR A 136 7.81 15.44 6.21
C THR A 136 7.48 16.87 5.85
N PRO A 137 6.36 17.14 5.16
CA PRO A 137 5.93 18.50 4.88
C PRO A 137 5.70 19.31 6.17
N ARG A 138 6.14 20.57 6.14
CA ARG A 138 5.89 21.51 7.23
C ARG A 138 4.43 21.95 7.19
N LYS A 139 3.74 21.86 8.33
CA LYS A 139 2.32 22.24 8.45
C LYS A 139 2.17 23.70 8.82
N SER A 140 1.19 24.34 8.20
CA SER A 140 0.71 25.66 8.63
C SER A 140 -0.19 25.51 9.87
N SER A 141 -0.11 26.45 10.79
CA SER A 141 -1.08 26.63 11.85
C SER A 141 -1.53 28.10 11.94
N LYS A 142 -2.66 28.35 12.64
CA LYS A 142 -3.15 29.73 12.82
C LYS A 142 -2.11 30.63 13.52
N LEU A 143 -1.32 30.06 14.43
CA LEU A 143 -0.30 30.77 15.20
C LEU A 143 1.06 30.83 14.47
N LYS A 144 1.32 29.92 13.53
CA LYS A 144 2.59 29.84 12.78
C LYS A 144 2.30 29.57 11.30
N PRO A 145 2.07 30.61 10.50
CA PRO A 145 1.91 30.48 9.06
C PRO A 145 3.23 30.01 8.41
N LEU A 146 3.14 29.38 7.24
CA LEU A 146 4.32 28.92 6.49
C LEU A 146 5.11 30.14 5.98
N THR A 147 6.40 30.13 6.24
CA THR A 147 7.34 31.10 5.64
C THR A 147 7.58 30.81 4.16
N VAL A 148 8.23 31.70 3.44
CA VAL A 148 8.62 31.49 2.04
C VAL A 148 9.56 30.28 1.93
N GLU A 149 10.50 30.15 2.87
CA GLU A 149 11.42 29.00 2.94
C GLU A 149 10.67 27.67 3.18
N ASP A 150 9.65 27.67 4.07
CA ASP A 150 8.82 26.50 4.31
C ASP A 150 8.05 26.07 3.05
N LYS A 151 7.55 27.03 2.29
CA LYS A 151 6.85 26.77 1.01
C LYS A 151 7.80 26.19 -0.02
N THR A 152 9.01 26.74 -0.15
CA THR A 152 10.05 26.24 -1.06
C THR A 152 10.46 24.81 -0.69
N TYR A 153 10.68 24.55 0.59
CA TYR A 153 10.98 23.21 1.10
C TYR A 153 9.84 22.23 0.78
N ASN A 154 8.61 22.58 1.10
CA ASN A 154 7.45 21.74 0.81
C ASN A 154 7.29 21.45 -0.68
N HIS A 155 7.57 22.45 -1.54
CA HIS A 155 7.51 22.27 -2.99
C HIS A 155 8.60 21.28 -3.49
N ALA A 156 9.82 21.42 -3.02
CA ALA A 156 10.90 20.50 -3.35
C ALA A 156 10.57 19.05 -2.91
N LEU A 157 10.06 18.90 -1.68
CA LEU A 157 9.65 17.62 -1.15
C LEU A 157 8.50 16.99 -1.94
N SER A 158 7.50 17.80 -2.32
CA SER A 158 6.38 17.34 -3.17
C SER A 158 6.86 16.85 -4.53
N LYS A 159 7.82 17.54 -5.15
CA LYS A 159 8.41 17.13 -6.43
C LYS A 159 9.15 15.78 -6.33
N GLU A 160 9.81 15.50 -5.22
CA GLU A 160 10.41 14.19 -4.99
C GLU A 160 9.35 13.11 -4.77
N ARG A 161 8.31 13.42 -4.00
CA ARG A 161 7.20 12.49 -3.70
C ARG A 161 6.40 12.12 -4.94
N SER A 162 6.18 13.05 -5.87
CA SER A 162 5.39 12.81 -7.08
C SER A 162 5.93 11.64 -7.93
N LYS A 163 7.22 11.37 -7.87
CA LYS A 163 7.82 10.22 -8.55
C LYS A 163 7.29 8.87 -8.03
N VAL A 164 6.92 8.83 -6.76
CA VAL A 164 6.42 7.63 -6.09
C VAL A 164 4.90 7.57 -6.12
N GLU A 165 4.21 8.71 -6.13
CA GLU A 165 2.76 8.78 -6.31
C GLU A 165 2.32 8.07 -7.61
N ASN A 166 3.18 8.05 -8.63
CA ASN A 166 2.95 7.29 -9.87
C ASN A 166 2.87 5.76 -9.61
N ILE A 167 3.56 5.24 -8.60
CA ILE A 167 3.47 3.80 -8.23
C ILE A 167 2.11 3.51 -7.60
N PHE A 168 1.64 4.39 -6.71
CA PHE A 168 0.29 4.26 -6.15
C PHE A 168 -0.79 4.40 -7.21
N ALA A 169 -0.58 5.27 -8.21
CA ALA A 169 -1.46 5.33 -9.37
C ALA A 169 -1.50 3.98 -10.12
N LYS A 170 -0.35 3.33 -10.33
CA LYS A 170 -0.29 1.96 -10.92
C LYS A 170 -1.01 0.94 -10.04
N VAL A 171 -0.78 0.94 -8.72
CA VAL A 171 -1.51 0.07 -7.78
C VAL A 171 -3.02 0.25 -7.92
N LYS A 172 -3.50 1.48 -8.02
CA LYS A 172 -4.92 1.81 -8.17
C LYS A 172 -5.51 1.44 -9.55
N THR A 173 -4.70 1.13 -10.56
CA THR A 173 -5.22 0.59 -11.84
C THR A 173 -5.83 -0.79 -11.68
N PHE A 174 -5.46 -1.52 -10.61
CA PHE A 174 -6.11 -2.78 -10.26
C PHE A 174 -7.46 -2.50 -9.60
N LYS A 175 -8.55 -2.79 -10.30
CA LYS A 175 -9.91 -2.56 -9.80
C LYS A 175 -10.21 -3.30 -8.49
N MET A 176 -9.45 -4.35 -8.20
CA MET A 176 -9.53 -5.04 -6.91
C MET A 176 -9.16 -4.12 -5.73
N ILE A 177 -8.32 -3.11 -5.94
CA ILE A 177 -7.87 -2.16 -4.92
C ILE A 177 -8.68 -0.86 -4.98
N SER A 178 -8.96 -0.37 -6.18
CA SER A 178 -9.67 0.90 -6.38
C SER A 178 -11.19 0.83 -6.18
N THR A 179 -11.74 -0.40 -6.12
CA THR A 179 -13.17 -0.63 -5.83
C THR A 179 -13.35 -1.38 -4.52
N THR A 180 -14.58 -1.64 -4.12
CA THR A 180 -14.87 -2.42 -2.91
C THR A 180 -14.41 -3.86 -3.06
N TYR A 181 -13.51 -4.31 -2.18
CA TYR A 181 -13.01 -5.68 -2.16
C TYR A 181 -14.11 -6.67 -1.76
N ARG A 182 -14.47 -7.57 -2.68
CA ARG A 182 -15.61 -8.49 -2.56
C ARG A 182 -15.20 -9.91 -2.15
N ASN A 183 -13.94 -10.28 -2.38
CA ASN A 183 -13.45 -11.64 -2.18
C ASN A 183 -13.17 -11.95 -0.71
N HIS A 184 -12.87 -13.23 -0.42
CA HIS A 184 -12.61 -13.67 0.95
C HIS A 184 -11.36 -13.00 1.54
N ARG A 185 -11.48 -12.44 2.74
CA ARG A 185 -10.44 -11.62 3.41
C ARG A 185 -9.12 -12.36 3.62
N LYS A 186 -9.17 -13.69 3.89
CA LYS A 186 -7.97 -14.51 4.17
C LYS A 186 -6.89 -14.42 3.08
N ARG A 187 -7.28 -14.14 1.83
CA ARG A 187 -6.34 -14.04 0.70
C ARG A 187 -6.02 -12.59 0.30
N PHE A 188 -6.51 -11.61 1.04
CA PHE A 188 -6.28 -10.20 0.69
C PHE A 188 -4.78 -9.86 0.69
N GLY A 189 -4.06 -10.20 1.75
CA GLY A 189 -2.62 -9.94 1.87
C GLY A 189 -1.80 -10.60 0.76
N LEU A 190 -2.09 -11.86 0.44
CA LEU A 190 -1.44 -12.56 -0.66
C LEU A 190 -1.66 -11.85 -2.00
N ARG A 191 -2.88 -11.43 -2.29
CA ARG A 191 -3.22 -10.73 -3.53
C ARG A 191 -2.59 -9.34 -3.63
N MET A 192 -2.55 -8.61 -2.53
CA MET A 192 -1.83 -7.33 -2.48
C MET A 192 -0.34 -7.51 -2.76
N ASN A 193 0.27 -8.54 -2.17
CA ASN A 193 1.67 -8.89 -2.40
C ASN A 193 1.93 -9.27 -3.87
N LEU A 194 1.04 -10.06 -4.48
CA LEU A 194 1.11 -10.39 -5.90
C LEU A 194 0.98 -9.15 -6.79
N ILE A 195 0.05 -8.24 -6.50
CA ILE A 195 -0.10 -7.01 -7.26
C ILE A 195 1.17 -6.16 -7.18
N ALA A 196 1.74 -6.03 -5.99
CA ALA A 196 2.99 -5.29 -5.82
C ALA A 196 4.16 -5.98 -6.55
N GLY A 197 4.28 -7.31 -6.48
CA GLY A 197 5.27 -8.07 -7.24
C GLY A 197 5.11 -7.94 -8.75
N ILE A 198 3.87 -7.96 -9.27
CA ILE A 198 3.59 -7.73 -10.69
C ILE A 198 4.03 -6.32 -11.11
N ILE A 199 3.74 -5.31 -10.29
CA ILE A 199 4.13 -3.93 -10.56
C ILE A 199 5.66 -3.79 -10.56
N ASN A 200 6.35 -4.41 -9.61
CA ASN A 200 7.81 -4.41 -9.58
C ASN A 200 8.37 -5.04 -10.86
N HIS A 201 7.85 -6.21 -11.26
CA HIS A 201 8.26 -6.87 -12.48
C HIS A 201 7.99 -6.03 -13.75
N GLU A 202 6.83 -5.35 -13.84
CA GLU A 202 6.51 -4.39 -14.92
C GLU A 202 7.47 -3.19 -14.95
N LEU A 203 8.10 -2.87 -13.82
CA LEU A 203 9.08 -1.77 -13.67
C LEU A 203 10.53 -2.22 -13.88
N GLY A 204 10.76 -3.53 -14.07
CA GLY A 204 12.08 -4.11 -14.33
C GLY A 204 12.86 -4.51 -13.07
N PHE A 205 12.16 -4.79 -11.95
CA PHE A 205 12.72 -5.25 -10.67
C PHE A 205 12.36 -6.68 -10.37
#